data_b6e461164fcd911252563c904b3f85c7
#
_entry.id   b6e461164fcd911252563c904b3f85c7
#
_cell.length_a   1.000
_cell.length_b   1.000
_cell.length_c   1.000
_cell.angle_alpha   90.00
_cell.angle_beta   90.00
_cell.angle_gamma   90.00
#
_symmetry.space_group_name_H-M   'P 1'
#
loop_
_entity.id
_entity.type
_entity.pdbx_description
1 polymer ?
#
loop_
_entity_poly.entity_id
_entity_poly.type
_entity_poly.pdbx_seq_one_letter_code
_entity_poly.pdbx_strand_id
1 'polypeptide(L)'
;MNISIKLCEHIRERIIPQYVNFDKAHRIDHVEKVIEESMKLALHYEVNSAMVYTIAAYHDLGLCEGREFHHIVSGKILFADETLWQWFTDDQMLQMKEAIEDHRASNKQAPRSIYGKIVAEADRIIDPEITLRRTVQYGLSHYPEMDKEHQYERFRKHLADKYAEGGYLTLWIPQSDNAGRLACLLYTSPSPRDA
;
A
#
# COMPACT_ATOMS: atom_id res chain seq x y z
N MET A 1 6.66 -10.77 19.59
CA MET A 1 7.29 -10.69 18.26
C MET A 1 8.77 -10.43 18.46
N ASN A 2 9.63 -11.30 17.97
CA ASN A 2 11.08 -11.15 18.16
C ASN A 2 11.73 -10.97 16.78
N ILE A 3 11.94 -9.70 16.36
CA ILE A 3 12.64 -9.37 15.12
C ILE A 3 14.10 -9.09 15.48
N SER A 4 15.04 -9.62 14.72
CA SER A 4 16.47 -9.38 14.93
C SER A 4 16.79 -7.87 14.92
N ILE A 5 17.53 -7.41 15.93
CA ILE A 5 17.97 -6.00 16.03
C ILE A 5 18.76 -5.62 14.77
N LYS A 6 19.64 -6.49 14.29
CA LYS A 6 20.44 -6.26 13.09
C LYS A 6 19.58 -6.12 11.82
N LEU A 7 18.49 -6.89 11.70
CA LEU A 7 17.53 -6.72 10.60
C LEU A 7 16.82 -5.36 10.68
N CYS A 8 16.41 -4.95 11.88
CA CYS A 8 15.79 -3.64 12.08
C CYS A 8 16.76 -2.49 11.75
N GLU A 9 18.03 -2.62 12.14
CA GLU A 9 19.08 -1.64 11.79
C GLU A 9 19.31 -1.57 10.29
N HIS A 10 19.46 -2.72 9.62
CA HIS A 10 19.60 -2.77 8.16
C HIS A 10 18.43 -2.06 7.44
N ILE A 11 17.20 -2.38 7.82
CA ILE A 11 16.02 -1.77 7.20
C ILE A 11 15.97 -0.27 7.48
N ARG A 12 16.19 0.16 8.72
CA ARG A 12 16.13 1.56 9.12
C ARG A 12 17.22 2.41 8.47
N GLU A 13 18.44 1.88 8.34
CA GLU A 13 19.57 2.64 7.88
C GLU A 13 19.81 2.56 6.36
N ARG A 14 19.33 1.50 5.71
CA ARG A 14 19.62 1.25 4.29
C ARG A 14 18.39 1.29 3.39
N ILE A 15 17.23 0.90 3.91
CA ILE A 15 16.02 0.73 3.10
C ILE A 15 15.10 1.94 3.23
N ILE A 16 14.66 2.27 4.44
CA ILE A 16 13.73 3.40 4.67
C ILE A 16 14.25 4.73 4.10
N PRO A 17 15.56 5.09 4.20
CA PRO A 17 16.03 6.36 3.65
C PRO A 17 15.88 6.50 2.13
N GLN A 18 15.75 5.40 1.37
CA GLN A 18 15.54 5.46 -0.09
C GLN A 18 14.21 6.10 -0.47
N TYR A 19 13.22 6.05 0.41
CA TYR A 19 11.89 6.64 0.22
C TYR A 19 11.88 8.18 0.19
N VAL A 20 12.95 8.85 0.62
CA VAL A 20 13.07 10.32 0.59
C VAL A 20 12.96 10.88 -0.83
N ASN A 21 13.36 10.10 -1.83
CA ASN A 21 13.40 10.50 -3.23
C ASN A 21 12.08 10.28 -3.98
N PHE A 22 11.09 9.65 -3.36
CA PHE A 22 9.82 9.37 -4.00
C PHE A 22 8.85 10.56 -3.91
N ASP A 23 7.74 10.47 -4.62
CA ASP A 23 6.70 11.50 -4.59
C ASP A 23 6.08 11.64 -3.18
N LYS A 24 5.37 12.75 -2.94
CA LYS A 24 4.79 13.08 -1.62
C LYS A 24 3.86 12.00 -1.05
N ALA A 25 3.32 11.11 -1.89
CA ALA A 25 2.40 10.07 -1.43
C ALA A 25 3.11 8.80 -0.96
N HIS A 26 4.41 8.63 -1.31
CA HIS A 26 5.19 7.41 -1.09
C HIS A 26 6.52 7.70 -0.39
N ARG A 27 6.55 8.69 0.51
CA ARG A 27 7.72 9.05 1.31
C ARG A 27 7.84 8.20 2.57
N ILE A 28 8.83 8.55 3.41
CA ILE A 28 9.17 7.86 4.65
C ILE A 28 7.96 7.69 5.57
N ASP A 29 7.13 8.72 5.71
CA ASP A 29 5.90 8.70 6.50
C ASP A 29 4.89 7.63 6.01
N HIS A 30 4.83 7.40 4.70
CA HIS A 30 4.00 6.35 4.13
C HIS A 30 4.54 4.95 4.48
N VAL A 31 5.82 4.66 4.19
CA VAL A 31 6.37 3.32 4.48
C VAL A 31 6.36 3.00 5.98
N GLU A 32 6.62 3.97 6.84
CA GLU A 32 6.52 3.79 8.30
C GLU A 32 5.08 3.46 8.72
N LYS A 33 4.08 4.12 8.11
CA LYS A 33 2.68 3.82 8.36
C LYS A 33 2.29 2.43 7.86
N VAL A 34 2.74 2.02 6.68
CA VAL A 34 2.49 0.67 6.16
C VAL A 34 3.13 -0.40 7.05
N ILE A 35 4.36 -0.16 7.54
CA ILE A 35 5.02 -1.04 8.51
C ILE A 35 4.17 -1.15 9.79
N GLU A 36 3.78 -0.03 10.38
CA GLU A 36 2.97 0.01 11.61
C GLU A 36 1.67 -0.80 11.44
N GLU A 37 0.90 -0.53 10.39
CA GLU A 37 -0.38 -1.20 10.15
C GLU A 37 -0.17 -2.69 9.81
N SER A 38 0.84 -3.04 9.00
CA SER A 38 1.16 -4.44 8.71
C SER A 38 1.50 -5.22 9.98
N MET A 39 2.27 -4.63 10.89
CA MET A 39 2.64 -5.26 12.15
C MET A 39 1.46 -5.41 13.10
N LYS A 40 0.51 -4.46 13.12
CA LYS A 40 -0.75 -4.58 13.86
C LYS A 40 -1.61 -5.73 13.33
N LEU A 41 -1.79 -5.80 12.01
CA LEU A 41 -2.56 -6.86 11.37
C LEU A 41 -1.93 -8.23 11.57
N ALA A 42 -0.60 -8.33 11.56
CA ALA A 42 0.14 -9.57 11.80
C ALA A 42 -0.15 -10.21 13.17
N LEU A 43 -0.60 -9.43 14.17
CA LEU A 43 -0.98 -9.96 15.50
C LEU A 43 -2.16 -10.94 15.46
N HIS A 44 -2.97 -10.88 14.43
CA HIS A 44 -4.15 -11.72 14.28
C HIS A 44 -3.88 -13.04 13.55
N TYR A 45 -2.62 -13.29 13.13
CA TYR A 45 -2.26 -14.43 12.30
C TYR A 45 -0.98 -15.12 12.78
N GLU A 46 -0.88 -16.41 12.53
CA GLU A 46 0.37 -17.16 12.74
C GLU A 46 1.33 -16.89 11.57
N VAL A 47 2.08 -15.80 11.64
CA VAL A 47 3.02 -15.36 10.62
C VAL A 47 4.38 -15.01 11.23
N ASN A 48 5.43 -15.11 10.41
CA ASN A 48 6.75 -14.62 10.78
C ASN A 48 6.77 -13.09 10.72
N SER A 49 6.80 -12.44 11.89
CA SER A 49 6.79 -10.98 12.00
C SER A 49 7.98 -10.30 11.32
N ALA A 50 9.15 -10.97 11.25
CA ALA A 50 10.31 -10.44 10.55
C ALA A 50 10.05 -10.37 9.03
N MET A 51 9.36 -11.37 8.46
CA MET A 51 8.96 -11.34 7.05
C MET A 51 7.96 -10.21 6.79
N VAL A 52 6.90 -10.06 7.62
CA VAL A 52 5.91 -8.99 7.48
C VAL A 52 6.58 -7.61 7.50
N TYR A 53 7.47 -7.38 8.48
CA TYR A 53 8.23 -6.14 8.62
C TYR A 53 9.08 -5.85 7.37
N THR A 54 9.78 -6.86 6.86
CA THR A 54 10.64 -6.74 5.68
C THR A 54 9.82 -6.47 4.42
N ILE A 55 8.74 -7.21 4.18
CA ILE A 55 7.84 -7.00 3.03
C ILE A 55 7.31 -5.56 3.03
N ALA A 56 6.79 -5.10 4.17
CA ALA A 56 6.26 -3.75 4.31
C ALA A 56 7.33 -2.67 4.06
N ALA A 57 8.58 -2.90 4.48
CA ALA A 57 9.67 -1.96 4.25
C ALA A 57 10.13 -1.88 2.78
N TYR A 58 10.00 -2.95 2.01
CA TYR A 58 10.46 -3.03 0.61
C TYR A 58 9.35 -2.79 -0.42
N HIS A 59 8.07 -2.75 -0.03
CA HIS A 59 6.93 -2.88 -0.95
C HIS A 59 6.95 -1.89 -2.13
N ASP A 60 7.41 -0.67 -1.92
CA ASP A 60 7.36 0.43 -2.88
C ASP A 60 8.74 0.87 -3.43
N LEU A 61 9.84 0.19 -3.07
CA LEU A 61 11.19 0.58 -3.55
C LEU A 61 11.30 0.63 -5.07
N GLY A 62 10.53 -0.18 -5.78
CA GLY A 62 10.50 -0.21 -7.24
C GLY A 62 9.91 1.05 -7.88
N LEU A 63 9.38 2.00 -7.12
CA LEU A 63 9.00 3.32 -7.63
C LEU A 63 10.19 4.09 -8.22
N CYS A 64 11.43 3.71 -7.88
CA CYS A 64 12.63 4.25 -8.51
C CYS A 64 12.67 4.03 -10.05
N GLU A 65 11.98 3.00 -10.55
CA GLU A 65 11.83 2.70 -11.99
C GLU A 65 10.45 3.11 -12.54
N GLY A 66 9.62 3.78 -11.75
CA GLY A 66 8.29 4.26 -12.15
C GLY A 66 7.12 3.42 -11.62
N ARG A 67 5.90 3.94 -11.79
CA ARG A 67 4.70 3.39 -11.13
C ARG A 67 4.12 2.13 -11.77
N GLU A 68 4.36 1.91 -13.04
CA GLU A 68 3.65 0.87 -13.79
C GLU A 68 3.98 -0.54 -13.25
N PHE A 69 5.25 -0.81 -13.04
CA PHE A 69 5.76 -2.12 -12.61
C PHE A 69 6.44 -2.10 -11.25
N HIS A 70 6.22 -1.04 -10.43
CA HIS A 70 6.91 -0.85 -9.16
C HIS A 70 6.84 -2.11 -8.26
N HIS A 71 5.70 -2.78 -8.17
CA HIS A 71 5.50 -3.98 -7.36
C HIS A 71 6.42 -5.14 -7.79
N ILE A 72 6.59 -5.34 -9.11
CA ILE A 72 7.52 -6.35 -9.64
C ILE A 72 8.97 -5.96 -9.37
N VAL A 73 9.31 -4.68 -9.60
CA VAL A 73 10.66 -4.16 -9.35
C VAL A 73 11.00 -4.21 -7.86
N SER A 74 10.08 -3.84 -6.98
CA SER A 74 10.24 -3.97 -5.51
C SER A 74 10.53 -5.40 -5.08
N GLY A 75 9.79 -6.37 -5.62
CA GLY A 75 10.03 -7.79 -5.37
C GLY A 75 11.43 -8.24 -5.83
N LYS A 76 11.90 -7.75 -6.98
CA LYS A 76 13.27 -8.01 -7.47
C LYS A 76 14.34 -7.38 -6.56
N ILE A 77 14.12 -6.14 -6.10
CA ILE A 77 15.03 -5.44 -5.20
C ILE A 77 15.17 -6.22 -3.89
N LEU A 78 14.06 -6.63 -3.28
CA LEU A 78 14.10 -7.46 -2.07
C LEU A 78 14.89 -8.75 -2.31
N PHE A 79 14.58 -9.48 -3.37
CA PHE A 79 15.18 -10.79 -3.65
C PHE A 79 16.68 -10.69 -3.98
N ALA A 80 17.14 -9.56 -4.52
CA ALA A 80 18.53 -9.27 -4.84
C ALA A 80 19.35 -8.74 -3.66
N ASP A 81 18.71 -8.40 -2.52
CA ASP A 81 19.44 -7.95 -1.33
C ASP A 81 20.09 -9.14 -0.62
N GLU A 82 21.38 -9.34 -0.91
CA GLU A 82 22.18 -10.42 -0.34
C GLU A 82 22.23 -10.36 1.20
N THR A 83 22.02 -9.20 1.81
CA THR A 83 22.03 -9.05 3.26
C THR A 83 20.88 -9.80 3.93
N LEU A 84 19.73 -9.90 3.27
CA LEU A 84 18.54 -10.56 3.80
C LEU A 84 18.71 -12.08 3.96
N TRP A 85 19.57 -12.70 3.17
CA TRP A 85 19.87 -14.14 3.23
C TRP A 85 20.51 -14.58 4.56
N GLN A 86 20.94 -13.62 5.40
CA GLN A 86 21.41 -13.91 6.76
C GLN A 86 20.26 -14.26 7.73
N TRP A 87 19.04 -13.86 7.41
CA TRP A 87 17.86 -14.00 8.28
C TRP A 87 16.76 -14.87 7.69
N PHE A 88 16.76 -15.06 6.38
CA PHE A 88 15.66 -15.73 5.67
C PHE A 88 16.18 -16.86 4.78
N THR A 89 15.41 -17.94 4.71
CA THR A 89 15.65 -19.06 3.79
C THR A 89 15.20 -18.71 2.37
N ASP A 90 15.61 -19.52 1.39
CA ASP A 90 15.23 -19.38 -0.02
C ASP A 90 13.69 -19.30 -0.18
N ASP A 91 12.97 -20.21 0.48
CA ASP A 91 11.50 -20.23 0.43
C ASP A 91 10.87 -18.97 1.03
N GLN A 92 11.44 -18.46 2.13
CA GLN A 92 10.98 -17.23 2.75
C GLN A 92 11.26 -16.00 1.86
N MET A 93 12.44 -15.94 1.24
CA MET A 93 12.79 -14.87 0.30
C MET A 93 11.85 -14.87 -0.91
N LEU A 94 11.53 -16.05 -1.46
CA LEU A 94 10.58 -16.18 -2.56
C LEU A 94 9.18 -15.73 -2.13
N GLN A 95 8.71 -16.19 -0.96
CA GLN A 95 7.39 -15.82 -0.43
C GLN A 95 7.29 -14.30 -0.17
N MET A 96 8.35 -13.67 0.34
CA MET A 96 8.38 -12.21 0.55
C MET A 96 8.35 -11.45 -0.77
N LYS A 97 9.12 -11.89 -1.77
CA LYS A 97 9.08 -11.34 -3.13
C LYS A 97 7.67 -11.40 -3.71
N GLU A 98 7.04 -12.56 -3.66
CA GLU A 98 5.68 -12.77 -4.14
C GLU A 98 4.65 -11.90 -3.41
N ALA A 99 4.79 -11.75 -2.10
CA ALA A 99 3.91 -10.89 -1.31
C ALA A 99 4.02 -9.40 -1.73
N ILE A 100 5.23 -8.94 -2.06
CA ILE A 100 5.45 -7.58 -2.61
C ILE A 100 4.79 -7.46 -3.99
N GLU A 101 4.98 -8.43 -4.88
CA GLU A 101 4.37 -8.40 -6.21
C GLU A 101 2.84 -8.34 -6.16
N ASP A 102 2.24 -8.86 -5.10
CA ASP A 102 0.78 -8.95 -4.93
C ASP A 102 0.14 -7.72 -4.29
N HIS A 103 0.92 -6.76 -3.71
CA HIS A 103 0.34 -5.69 -2.89
C HIS A 103 -0.49 -4.67 -3.67
N ARG A 104 -0.25 -4.52 -4.98
CA ARG A 104 -0.87 -3.47 -5.79
C ARG A 104 -2.39 -3.53 -5.77
N ALA A 105 -3.06 -2.40 -5.43
CA ALA A 105 -4.51 -2.31 -5.31
C ALA A 105 -5.28 -2.64 -6.60
N SER A 106 -4.68 -2.40 -7.77
CA SER A 106 -5.29 -2.69 -9.08
C SER A 106 -5.08 -4.14 -9.56
N ASN A 107 -4.41 -4.99 -8.79
CA ASN A 107 -4.32 -6.41 -9.11
C ASN A 107 -5.71 -7.05 -9.04
N LYS A 108 -6.08 -7.77 -10.11
CA LYS A 108 -7.37 -8.46 -10.21
C LYS A 108 -7.39 -9.78 -9.44
N GLN A 109 -6.22 -10.33 -9.14
CA GLN A 109 -6.09 -11.60 -8.42
C GLN A 109 -5.84 -11.34 -6.94
N ALA A 110 -6.34 -12.26 -6.10
CA ALA A 110 -6.06 -12.23 -4.68
C ALA A 110 -4.55 -12.45 -4.43
N PRO A 111 -3.97 -11.79 -3.41
CA PRO A 111 -2.61 -12.09 -3.00
C PRO A 111 -2.42 -13.58 -2.69
N ARG A 112 -1.32 -14.14 -3.19
CA ARG A 112 -0.99 -15.57 -3.09
C ARG A 112 -0.84 -16.09 -1.67
N SER A 113 -0.47 -15.21 -0.73
CA SER A 113 -0.21 -15.57 0.65
C SER A 113 -0.87 -14.62 1.65
N ILE A 114 -0.94 -15.06 2.91
CA ILE A 114 -1.38 -14.18 4.00
C ILE A 114 -0.46 -12.96 4.17
N TYR A 115 0.84 -13.10 3.89
CA TYR A 115 1.80 -12.00 3.91
C TYR A 115 1.43 -10.92 2.88
N GLY A 116 1.13 -11.32 1.65
CA GLY A 116 0.67 -10.41 0.61
C GLY A 116 -0.65 -9.71 0.97
N LYS A 117 -1.60 -10.45 1.59
CA LYS A 117 -2.86 -9.87 2.06
C LYS A 117 -2.66 -8.82 3.15
N ILE A 118 -1.80 -9.11 4.13
CA ILE A 118 -1.50 -8.18 5.24
C ILE A 118 -0.90 -6.88 4.70
N VAL A 119 0.14 -6.95 3.88
CA VAL A 119 0.81 -5.75 3.37
C VAL A 119 -0.06 -5.01 2.36
N ALA A 120 -0.75 -5.73 1.47
CA ALA A 120 -1.72 -5.11 0.57
C ALA A 120 -2.85 -4.39 1.33
N GLU A 121 -3.35 -4.94 2.43
CA GLU A 121 -4.35 -4.30 3.27
C GLU A 121 -3.80 -3.06 3.98
N ALA A 122 -2.59 -3.17 4.55
CA ALA A 122 -1.93 -2.08 5.25
C ALA A 122 -1.61 -0.89 4.33
N ASP A 123 -1.20 -1.16 3.08
CA ASP A 123 -0.94 -0.13 2.06
C ASP A 123 -2.21 0.62 1.63
N ARG A 124 -3.38 0.01 1.80
CA ARG A 124 -4.68 0.66 1.53
C ARG A 124 -5.10 1.61 2.64
N ILE A 125 -4.23 2.53 3.05
CA ILE A 125 -4.55 3.53 4.08
C ILE A 125 -5.75 4.36 3.63
N ILE A 126 -6.95 3.98 4.11
CA ILE A 126 -8.19 4.67 3.81
C ILE A 126 -8.42 5.70 4.92
N ASP A 127 -8.15 6.94 4.61
CA ASP A 127 -8.57 8.10 5.40
C ASP A 127 -9.50 8.93 4.53
N PRO A 128 -10.79 9.09 4.90
CA PRO A 128 -11.76 9.79 4.07
C PRO A 128 -11.34 11.21 3.72
N GLU A 129 -10.88 12.00 4.69
CA GLU A 129 -10.48 13.39 4.46
C GLU A 129 -9.26 13.47 3.54
N ILE A 130 -8.23 12.69 3.82
CA ILE A 130 -7.00 12.66 3.01
C ILE A 130 -7.32 12.18 1.59
N THR A 131 -8.15 11.14 1.45
CA THR A 131 -8.53 10.57 0.16
C THR A 131 -9.28 11.59 -0.69
N LEU A 132 -10.29 12.25 -0.12
CA LEU A 132 -11.05 13.28 -0.83
C LEU A 132 -10.16 14.46 -1.23
N ARG A 133 -9.35 14.97 -0.30
CA ARG A 133 -8.43 16.08 -0.53
C ARG A 133 -7.42 15.75 -1.64
N ARG A 134 -6.77 14.60 -1.58
CA ARG A 134 -5.79 14.15 -2.60
C ARG A 134 -6.42 13.99 -3.98
N THR A 135 -7.62 13.44 -4.06
CA THR A 135 -8.33 13.25 -5.33
C THR A 135 -8.66 14.60 -6.00
N VAL A 136 -9.06 15.59 -5.21
CA VAL A 136 -9.30 16.96 -5.69
C VAL A 136 -7.99 17.61 -6.12
N GLN A 137 -6.95 17.58 -5.27
CA GLN A 137 -5.63 18.16 -5.57
C GLN A 137 -5.02 17.58 -6.84
N TYR A 138 -5.15 16.25 -7.03
CA TYR A 138 -4.70 15.59 -8.26
C TYR A 138 -5.40 16.18 -9.49
N GLY A 139 -6.72 16.33 -9.44
CA GLY A 139 -7.47 16.91 -10.54
C GLY A 139 -7.03 18.32 -10.89
N LEU A 140 -6.92 19.17 -9.88
CA LEU A 140 -6.50 20.58 -10.07
C LEU A 140 -5.07 20.69 -10.63
N SER A 141 -4.19 19.75 -10.28
CA SER A 141 -2.78 19.77 -10.72
C SER A 141 -2.58 19.21 -12.13
N HIS A 142 -3.35 18.16 -12.51
CA HIS A 142 -3.14 17.43 -13.77
C HIS A 142 -4.09 17.88 -14.89
N TYR A 143 -5.19 18.53 -14.53
CA TYR A 143 -6.22 18.99 -15.47
C TYR A 143 -6.64 20.44 -15.12
N PRO A 144 -5.68 21.40 -15.09
CA PRO A 144 -5.94 22.76 -14.66
C PRO A 144 -6.92 23.52 -15.58
N GLU A 145 -7.07 23.04 -16.83
CA GLU A 145 -8.00 23.59 -17.82
C GLU A 145 -9.44 23.12 -17.65
N MET A 146 -9.68 22.08 -16.83
CA MET A 146 -11.05 21.60 -16.56
C MET A 146 -11.81 22.60 -15.71
N ASP A 147 -13.04 22.90 -16.09
CA ASP A 147 -13.96 23.65 -15.26
C ASP A 147 -14.41 22.86 -14.02
N LYS A 148 -15.11 23.53 -13.12
CA LYS A 148 -15.54 22.95 -11.84
C LYS A 148 -16.45 21.72 -12.01
N GLU A 149 -17.32 21.74 -13.00
CA GLU A 149 -18.28 20.65 -13.27
C GLU A 149 -17.55 19.38 -13.71
N HIS A 150 -16.68 19.49 -14.71
CA HIS A 150 -15.86 18.37 -15.20
C HIS A 150 -14.89 17.85 -14.14
N GLN A 151 -14.30 18.72 -13.29
CA GLN A 151 -13.49 18.30 -12.15
C GLN A 151 -14.32 17.49 -11.15
N TYR A 152 -15.57 17.89 -10.89
CA TYR A 152 -16.46 17.19 -9.98
C TYR A 152 -16.89 15.82 -10.54
N GLU A 153 -17.24 15.74 -11.83
CA GLU A 153 -17.55 14.47 -12.50
C GLU A 153 -16.37 13.50 -12.47
N ARG A 154 -15.15 13.99 -12.78
CA ARG A 154 -13.91 13.21 -12.69
C ARG A 154 -13.69 12.70 -11.27
N PHE A 155 -13.87 13.54 -10.26
CA PHE A 155 -13.74 13.19 -8.86
C PHE A 155 -14.72 12.07 -8.47
N ARG A 156 -16.01 12.25 -8.78
CA ARG A 156 -17.03 11.23 -8.52
C ARG A 156 -16.75 9.90 -9.19
N LYS A 157 -16.37 9.95 -10.47
CA LYS A 157 -16.02 8.77 -11.23
C LYS A 157 -14.83 8.03 -10.59
N HIS A 158 -13.78 8.74 -10.23
CA HIS A 158 -12.61 8.13 -9.57
C HIS A 158 -13.00 7.44 -8.25
N LEU A 159 -13.82 8.08 -7.42
CA LEU A 159 -14.28 7.47 -6.17
C LEU A 159 -15.14 6.22 -6.43
N ALA A 160 -16.04 6.28 -7.40
CA ALA A 160 -16.87 5.14 -7.77
C ALA A 160 -16.03 3.98 -8.32
N ASP A 161 -15.15 4.24 -9.29
CA ASP A 161 -14.32 3.22 -9.93
C ASP A 161 -13.39 2.51 -8.94
N LYS A 162 -12.96 3.20 -7.88
CA LYS A 162 -12.03 2.65 -6.92
C LYS A 162 -12.71 2.09 -5.67
N TYR A 163 -13.64 2.80 -5.08
CA TYR A 163 -14.10 2.56 -3.71
C TYR A 163 -15.54 2.07 -3.60
N ALA A 164 -16.41 2.28 -4.62
CA ALA A 164 -17.80 1.83 -4.57
C ALA A 164 -17.91 0.30 -4.68
N GLU A 165 -19.11 -0.22 -4.46
CA GLU A 165 -19.43 -1.63 -4.70
C GLU A 165 -19.09 -1.99 -6.16
N GLY A 166 -18.28 -3.04 -6.34
CA GLY A 166 -17.73 -3.41 -7.65
C GLY A 166 -16.52 -2.60 -8.11
N GLY A 167 -16.05 -1.64 -7.33
CA GLY A 167 -14.79 -0.94 -7.57
C GLY A 167 -13.58 -1.87 -7.46
N TYR A 168 -12.42 -1.41 -7.97
CA TYR A 168 -11.24 -2.28 -8.01
C TYR A 168 -10.50 -2.42 -6.66
N LEU A 169 -10.84 -1.61 -5.64
CA LEU A 169 -10.26 -1.76 -4.31
C LEU A 169 -10.87 -2.97 -3.60
N THR A 170 -10.05 -3.94 -3.27
CA THR A 170 -10.46 -5.11 -2.48
C THR A 170 -9.75 -5.08 -1.14
N LEU A 171 -10.50 -5.29 -0.06
CA LEU A 171 -10.00 -5.46 1.31
C LEU A 171 -9.82 -6.96 1.58
N TRP A 172 -8.69 -7.31 2.19
CA TRP A 172 -8.30 -8.71 2.36
C TRP A 172 -8.31 -9.19 3.81
N ILE A 173 -8.27 -8.26 4.77
CA ILE A 173 -8.09 -8.55 6.20
C ILE A 173 -9.30 -8.03 6.98
N PRO A 174 -10.20 -8.90 7.46
CA PRO A 174 -11.40 -8.48 8.18
C PRO A 174 -11.14 -7.72 9.49
N GLN A 175 -9.94 -7.91 10.08
CA GLN A 175 -9.53 -7.27 11.33
C GLN A 175 -8.98 -5.85 11.12
N SER A 176 -8.86 -5.39 9.87
CA SER A 176 -8.43 -4.03 9.59
C SER A 176 -9.57 -3.03 9.81
N ASP A 177 -9.22 -1.79 10.16
CA ASP A 177 -10.16 -0.68 10.26
C ASP A 177 -10.64 -0.20 8.88
N ASN A 178 -10.04 -0.68 7.80
CA ASN A 178 -10.30 -0.18 6.45
C ASN A 178 -11.75 -0.35 6.01
N ALA A 179 -12.44 -1.42 6.43
CA ALA A 179 -13.85 -1.62 6.09
C ALA A 179 -14.74 -0.52 6.68
N GLY A 180 -14.52 -0.15 7.94
CA GLY A 180 -15.23 0.96 8.59
C GLY A 180 -14.88 2.31 7.97
N ARG A 181 -13.62 2.54 7.68
CA ARG A 181 -13.13 3.77 7.02
C ARG A 181 -13.67 3.90 5.58
N LEU A 182 -13.75 2.77 4.85
CA LEU A 182 -14.34 2.73 3.50
C LEU A 182 -15.83 3.06 3.55
N ALA A 183 -16.58 2.49 4.49
CA ALA A 183 -17.98 2.82 4.69
C ALA A 183 -18.18 4.31 5.00
N CYS A 184 -17.34 4.89 5.85
CA CYS A 184 -17.33 6.32 6.14
C CYS A 184 -17.05 7.16 4.88
N LEU A 185 -16.04 6.80 4.08
CA LEU A 185 -15.70 7.48 2.82
C LEU A 185 -16.89 7.48 1.85
N LEU A 186 -17.57 6.34 1.70
CA LEU A 186 -18.70 6.21 0.80
C LEU A 186 -19.94 6.99 1.29
N TYR A 187 -20.15 7.04 2.61
CA TYR A 187 -21.23 7.83 3.20
C TYR A 187 -21.02 9.34 3.06
N THR A 188 -19.78 9.80 3.18
CA THR A 188 -19.43 11.23 3.04
C THR A 188 -19.29 11.68 1.59
N SER A 189 -19.23 10.75 0.64
CA SER A 189 -19.22 11.08 -0.79
C SER A 189 -20.62 11.51 -1.22
N PRO A 190 -20.76 12.61 -2.01
CA PRO A 190 -22.08 13.09 -2.45
C PRO A 190 -22.86 11.99 -3.17
N SER A 191 -24.05 11.70 -2.65
CA SER A 191 -24.97 10.74 -3.30
C SER A 191 -25.48 11.31 -4.63
N PRO A 192 -25.72 10.47 -5.65
CA PRO A 192 -26.42 10.92 -6.85
C PRO A 192 -27.83 11.51 -6.59
N ARG A 193 -28.33 11.36 -5.35
CA ARG A 193 -29.67 11.90 -4.95
C ARG A 193 -29.60 13.31 -4.38
N ASP A 194 -28.40 13.84 -4.12
CA ASP A 194 -28.21 15.16 -3.48
C ASP A 194 -27.69 16.21 -4.49
N ALA A 195 -27.80 15.93 -5.79
CA ALA A 195 -27.40 16.81 -6.89
C ALA A 195 -28.62 17.37 -7.62
#